data_650cfdb9c1f8cf0f909f76d2e59c598a
#
_entry.id   650cfdb9c1f8cf0f909f76d2e59c598a
#
_cell.length_a   1.000
_cell.length_b   1.000
_cell.length_c   1.000
_cell.angle_alpha   90.00
_cell.angle_beta   90.00
_cell.angle_gamma   90.00
#
_symmetry.space_group_name_H-M   'P 1'
#
loop_
_entity.id
_entity.type
_entity.pdbx_description
1 polymer ?
#
loop_
_entity_poly.entity_id
_entity_poly.type
_entity_poly.pdbx_seq_one_letter_code
_entity_poly.pdbx_strand_id
1 'polypeptide(L)'
;SSALRDEGTSYHYAPASDEIAYDETLLLTMEEALNKSCIEHIRTKAWTTDAFYRETADKVKRRLAAGATVVDMEASAIMAWAQFRQAKVYQFFYTADYVDHHNHEWDARHEERKADAMTFFEIALVIARELD
;
A
#
# COMPACT_ATOMS: atom_id res chain seq x y z
N SER A 1 -4.98 4.15 4.10
CA SER A 1 -5.48 4.44 5.45
C SER A 1 -5.23 3.30 6.44
N SER A 2 -5.20 2.06 5.97
CA SER A 2 -4.98 0.86 6.76
C SER A 2 -4.58 -0.30 5.85
N ALA A 3 -4.19 -1.43 6.45
CA ALA A 3 -3.89 -2.66 5.71
C ALA A 3 -4.56 -3.88 6.35
N LEU A 4 -5.18 -4.72 5.51
CA LEU A 4 -5.63 -6.05 5.91
C LEU A 4 -4.40 -6.97 6.00
N ARG A 5 -4.29 -7.69 7.11
CA ARG A 5 -3.12 -8.52 7.44
C ARG A 5 -3.38 -9.96 6.99
N ASP A 6 -2.77 -10.32 5.87
CA ASP A 6 -2.86 -11.68 5.29
C ASP A 6 -1.43 -12.22 5.01
N GLU A 7 -0.52 -11.91 5.93
CA GLU A 7 0.90 -12.25 5.90
C GLU A 7 1.38 -12.56 7.34
N GLY A 8 2.57 -13.12 7.48
CA GLY A 8 3.07 -13.59 8.78
C GLY A 8 3.90 -12.58 9.57
N THR A 9 4.57 -11.64 8.91
CA THR A 9 5.59 -10.78 9.52
C THR A 9 5.02 -9.78 10.53
N SER A 10 3.88 -9.15 10.23
CA SER A 10 3.29 -8.13 11.10
C SER A 10 2.92 -8.65 12.50
N TYR A 11 2.65 -9.94 12.63
CA TYR A 11 2.30 -10.57 13.91
C TYR A 11 3.49 -10.68 14.88
N HIS A 12 4.73 -10.46 14.41
CA HIS A 12 5.91 -10.37 15.27
C HIS A 12 6.06 -8.97 15.92
N TYR A 13 5.36 -7.95 15.40
CA TYR A 13 5.52 -6.56 15.82
C TYR A 13 4.26 -5.95 16.42
N ALA A 14 3.09 -6.47 16.11
CA ALA A 14 1.81 -5.96 16.63
C ALA A 14 0.90 -7.12 17.07
N PRO A 15 0.01 -6.88 18.05
CA PRO A 15 -0.98 -7.88 18.47
C PRO A 15 -1.82 -8.40 17.29
N ALA A 16 -2.36 -9.60 17.43
CA ALA A 16 -3.18 -10.21 16.40
C ALA A 16 -4.46 -9.39 16.15
N SER A 17 -4.70 -9.06 14.90
CA SER A 17 -5.90 -8.40 14.39
C SER A 17 -5.99 -8.62 12.89
N ASP A 18 -7.18 -8.51 12.31
CA ASP A 18 -7.37 -8.66 10.86
C ASP A 18 -6.87 -7.45 10.06
N GLU A 19 -6.74 -6.32 10.71
CA GLU A 19 -6.39 -5.05 10.11
C GLU A 19 -5.43 -4.26 11.01
N ILE A 20 -4.55 -3.47 10.41
CA ILE A 20 -3.69 -2.52 11.09
C ILE A 20 -3.92 -1.13 10.52
N ALA A 21 -4.14 -0.14 11.39
CA ALA A 21 -4.35 1.24 10.98
C ALA A 21 -3.02 1.96 10.76
N TYR A 22 -2.98 2.83 9.78
CA TYR A 22 -1.90 3.80 9.60
C TYR A 22 -2.09 4.99 10.53
N ASP A 23 -0.98 5.64 10.91
CA ASP A 23 -1.04 6.86 11.74
C ASP A 23 -1.68 7.99 10.93
N GLU A 24 -2.82 8.49 11.42
CA GLU A 24 -3.60 9.52 10.73
C GLU A 24 -2.84 10.85 10.61
N THR A 25 -2.00 11.18 11.59
CA THR A 25 -1.18 12.41 11.54
C THR A 25 -0.16 12.34 10.42
N LEU A 26 0.52 11.19 10.25
CA LEU A 26 1.46 10.99 9.17
C LEU A 26 0.77 10.98 7.81
N LEU A 27 -0.46 10.42 7.74
CA LEU A 27 -1.26 10.41 6.53
C LEU A 27 -1.61 11.84 6.08
N LEU A 28 -2.10 12.66 6.99
CA LEU A 28 -2.42 14.06 6.72
C LEU A 28 -1.18 14.85 6.28
N THR A 29 -0.06 14.66 6.97
CA THR A 29 1.21 15.31 6.60
C THR A 29 1.64 14.94 5.17
N MET A 30 1.53 13.67 4.81
CA MET A 30 1.86 13.21 3.45
C MET A 30 0.90 13.79 2.40
N GLU A 31 -0.40 13.84 2.69
CA GLU A 31 -1.39 14.45 1.78
C GLU A 31 -1.13 15.94 1.57
N GLU A 32 -0.76 16.67 2.62
CA GLU A 32 -0.38 18.07 2.50
C GLU A 32 0.82 18.24 1.56
N ALA A 33 1.85 17.42 1.68
CA ALA A 33 3.02 17.44 0.81
C ALA A 33 2.66 17.13 -0.65
N LEU A 34 1.82 16.11 -0.89
CA LEU A 34 1.33 15.74 -2.22
C LEU A 34 0.50 16.86 -2.84
N ASN A 35 -0.40 17.46 -2.08
CA ASN A 35 -1.24 18.59 -2.53
C ASN A 35 -0.42 19.82 -2.89
N LYS A 36 0.56 20.21 -2.07
CA LYS A 36 1.49 21.32 -2.38
C LYS A 36 2.24 21.10 -3.69
N SER A 37 2.56 19.85 -4.00
CA SER A 37 3.26 19.47 -5.22
C SER A 37 2.33 19.18 -6.40
N CYS A 38 1.02 19.41 -6.25
CA CYS A 38 -0.01 19.13 -7.26
C CYS A 38 -0.01 17.68 -7.75
N ILE A 39 0.30 16.71 -6.86
CA ILE A 39 0.32 15.29 -7.16
C ILE A 39 -1.05 14.70 -6.84
N GLU A 40 -1.75 14.22 -7.87
CA GLU A 40 -3.02 13.53 -7.70
C GLU A 40 -2.82 12.23 -6.92
N HIS A 41 -3.66 12.00 -5.92
CA HIS A 41 -3.59 10.83 -5.07
C HIS A 41 -4.96 10.48 -4.48
N ILE A 42 -5.09 9.27 -4.00
CA ILE A 42 -6.28 8.80 -3.27
C ILE A 42 -5.85 8.08 -2.00
N ARG A 43 -6.66 8.17 -0.96
CA ARG A 43 -6.54 7.28 0.20
C ARG A 43 -7.12 5.93 -0.13
N THR A 44 -6.40 4.88 0.22
CA THR A 44 -6.87 3.51 0.04
C THR A 44 -6.56 2.63 1.25
N LYS A 45 -7.22 1.48 1.30
CA LYS A 45 -6.89 0.36 2.17
C LYS A 45 -6.13 -0.67 1.35
N ALA A 46 -5.00 -1.15 1.87
CA ALA A 46 -4.24 -2.22 1.26
C ALA A 46 -4.72 -3.60 1.75
N TRP A 47 -4.51 -4.61 0.95
CA TRP A 47 -4.51 -5.99 1.35
C TRP A 47 -3.09 -6.51 1.22
N THR A 48 -2.42 -6.74 2.34
CA THR A 48 -1.05 -7.25 2.36
C THR A 48 -1.06 -8.76 2.47
N THR A 49 -0.49 -9.45 1.48
CA THR A 49 -0.41 -10.92 1.45
C THR A 49 1.01 -11.39 1.14
N ASP A 50 1.47 -12.46 1.80
CA ASP A 50 2.73 -13.15 1.51
C ASP A 50 2.54 -14.32 0.51
N ALA A 51 1.32 -14.49 0.01
CA ALA A 51 0.93 -15.62 -0.83
C ALA A 51 0.16 -15.17 -2.09
N PHE A 52 0.79 -14.37 -2.95
CA PHE A 52 0.12 -13.80 -4.13
C PHE A 52 -0.46 -14.86 -5.08
N TYR A 53 0.12 -16.07 -5.17
CA TYR A 53 -0.49 -17.18 -5.92
C TYR A 53 -1.80 -17.71 -5.31
N ARG A 54 -2.19 -17.21 -4.15
CA ARG A 54 -3.43 -17.54 -3.46
C ARG A 54 -4.48 -16.42 -3.53
N GLU A 55 -4.32 -15.48 -4.42
CA GLU A 55 -5.29 -14.43 -4.74
C GLU A 55 -6.45 -14.99 -5.58
N THR A 56 -7.21 -15.89 -4.98
CA THR A 56 -8.38 -16.48 -5.65
C THR A 56 -9.51 -15.45 -5.80
N ALA A 57 -10.37 -15.61 -6.80
CA ALA A 57 -11.49 -14.71 -7.07
C ALA A 57 -12.38 -14.48 -5.82
N ASP A 58 -12.67 -15.53 -5.07
CA ASP A 58 -13.46 -15.43 -3.82
C ASP A 58 -12.72 -14.64 -2.73
N LYS A 59 -11.41 -14.79 -2.64
CA LYS A 59 -10.57 -14.04 -1.68
C LYS A 59 -10.55 -12.57 -2.05
N VAL A 60 -10.30 -12.25 -3.31
CA VAL A 60 -10.35 -10.88 -3.86
C VAL A 60 -11.69 -10.23 -3.58
N LYS A 61 -12.79 -10.91 -3.87
CA LYS A 61 -14.15 -10.42 -3.59
C LYS A 61 -14.35 -10.06 -2.11
N ARG A 62 -13.89 -10.92 -1.19
CA ARG A 62 -13.96 -10.64 0.25
C ARG A 62 -13.10 -9.44 0.66
N ARG A 63 -11.89 -9.31 0.09
CA ARG A 63 -10.98 -8.18 0.40
C ARG A 63 -11.51 -6.85 -0.14
N LEU A 64 -12.07 -6.86 -1.34
CA LEU A 64 -12.79 -5.70 -1.89
C LEU A 64 -13.99 -5.31 -1.02
N ALA A 65 -14.80 -6.28 -0.58
CA ALA A 65 -15.92 -6.02 0.32
C ALA A 65 -15.47 -5.47 1.69
N ALA A 66 -14.25 -5.78 2.13
CA ALA A 66 -13.62 -5.20 3.32
C ALA A 66 -12.99 -3.81 3.07
N GLY A 67 -13.09 -3.29 1.83
CA GLY A 67 -12.62 -1.96 1.45
C GLY A 67 -11.19 -1.88 0.94
N ALA A 68 -10.49 -3.00 0.76
CA ALA A 68 -9.15 -3.00 0.15
C ALA A 68 -9.28 -2.82 -1.37
N THR A 69 -8.53 -1.87 -1.93
CA THR A 69 -8.54 -1.59 -3.38
C THR A 69 -7.17 -1.79 -4.04
N VAL A 70 -6.15 -2.02 -3.23
CA VAL A 70 -4.81 -2.40 -3.69
C VAL A 70 -4.35 -3.65 -2.95
N VAL A 71 -3.54 -4.46 -3.61
CA VAL A 71 -2.85 -5.60 -3.01
C VAL A 71 -1.35 -5.35 -3.05
N ASP A 72 -0.68 -5.71 -1.99
CA ASP A 72 0.77 -5.59 -1.83
C ASP A 72 1.32 -6.73 -0.96
N MET A 73 2.61 -6.71 -0.69
CA MET A 73 3.26 -7.75 0.12
C MET A 73 3.93 -7.21 1.39
N GLU A 74 3.95 -5.91 1.64
CA GLU A 74 4.77 -5.28 2.69
C GLU A 74 4.03 -4.33 3.64
N ALA A 75 2.93 -3.72 3.23
CA ALA A 75 2.34 -2.58 3.95
C ALA A 75 1.99 -2.88 5.41
N SER A 76 1.30 -3.98 5.69
CA SER A 76 0.92 -4.30 7.08
C SER A 76 2.14 -4.61 7.95
N ALA A 77 3.17 -5.26 7.39
CA ALA A 77 4.40 -5.57 8.09
C ALA A 77 5.20 -4.29 8.44
N ILE A 78 5.30 -3.37 7.47
CA ILE A 78 5.97 -2.08 7.67
C ILE A 78 5.21 -1.23 8.69
N MET A 79 3.87 -1.16 8.62
CA MET A 79 3.05 -0.46 9.61
C MET A 79 3.23 -1.01 11.02
N ALA A 80 3.22 -2.34 11.18
CA ALA A 80 3.41 -3.00 12.47
C ALA A 80 4.81 -2.72 13.04
N TRP A 81 5.84 -2.83 12.21
CA TRP A 81 7.22 -2.50 12.59
C TRP A 81 7.35 -1.02 12.98
N ALA A 82 6.75 -0.11 12.22
CA ALA A 82 6.81 1.32 12.51
C ALA A 82 6.17 1.64 13.86
N GLN A 83 5.02 1.07 14.18
CA GLN A 83 4.36 1.21 15.48
C GLN A 83 5.24 0.65 16.61
N PHE A 84 5.81 -0.54 16.42
CA PHE A 84 6.68 -1.16 17.41
C PHE A 84 7.94 -0.32 17.70
N ARG A 85 8.54 0.26 16.66
CA ARG A 85 9.75 1.08 16.75
C ARG A 85 9.48 2.56 17.03
N GLN A 86 8.23 2.98 17.06
CA GLN A 86 7.83 4.40 17.13
C GLN A 86 8.50 5.23 16.02
N ALA A 87 8.62 4.63 14.83
CA ALA A 87 9.23 5.23 13.66
C ALA A 87 8.16 5.91 12.79
N LYS A 88 8.49 7.07 12.22
CA LYS A 88 7.67 7.68 11.18
C LYS A 88 7.96 7.00 9.85
N VAL A 89 6.92 6.46 9.22
CA VAL A 89 7.00 5.82 7.91
C VAL A 89 5.90 6.40 7.04
N TYR A 90 6.26 6.78 5.83
CA TYR A 90 5.33 7.26 4.81
C TYR A 90 5.30 6.24 3.67
N GLN A 91 4.11 5.74 3.36
CA GLN A 91 3.91 4.73 2.32
C GLN A 91 2.92 5.24 1.29
N PHE A 92 3.25 5.06 0.03
CA PHE A 92 2.32 5.21 -1.08
C PHE A 92 2.51 4.06 -2.07
N PHE A 93 1.49 3.81 -2.85
CA PHE A 93 1.46 2.75 -3.85
C PHE A 93 1.32 3.36 -5.24
N TYR A 94 1.84 2.67 -6.22
CA TYR A 94 1.52 2.87 -7.63
C TYR A 94 1.19 1.54 -8.27
N THR A 95 0.34 1.56 -9.29
CA THR A 95 -0.09 0.34 -9.96
C THR A 95 1.06 -0.27 -10.76
N ALA A 96 1.53 -1.44 -10.34
CA ALA A 96 2.57 -2.18 -11.02
C ALA A 96 2.00 -3.14 -12.08
N ASP A 97 0.86 -3.74 -11.79
CA ASP A 97 0.13 -4.64 -12.66
C ASP A 97 -1.37 -4.53 -12.41
N TYR A 98 -2.14 -5.14 -13.26
CA TYR A 98 -3.59 -5.21 -13.16
C TYR A 98 -4.04 -6.65 -13.36
N VAL A 99 -4.88 -7.13 -12.45
CA VAL A 99 -5.45 -8.48 -12.51
C VAL A 99 -6.96 -8.39 -12.67
N ASP A 100 -7.47 -8.85 -13.81
CA ASP A 100 -8.90 -9.02 -14.03
C ASP A 100 -9.33 -10.46 -13.69
N HIS A 101 -9.87 -10.62 -12.48
CA HIS A 101 -10.33 -11.93 -12.01
C HIS A 101 -11.61 -12.43 -12.70
N HIS A 102 -12.33 -11.57 -13.42
CA HIS A 102 -13.53 -11.97 -14.18
C HIS A 102 -13.16 -12.61 -15.51
N ASN A 103 -12.19 -12.02 -16.20
CA ASN A 103 -11.76 -12.48 -17.52
C ASN A 103 -10.52 -13.38 -17.45
N HIS A 104 -9.98 -13.62 -16.25
CA HIS A 104 -8.70 -14.34 -16.03
C HIS A 104 -7.53 -13.72 -16.79
N GLU A 105 -7.55 -12.40 -16.94
CA GLU A 105 -6.51 -11.63 -17.60
C GLU A 105 -5.56 -11.01 -16.57
N TRP A 106 -4.29 -11.00 -16.91
CA TRP A 106 -3.26 -10.34 -16.13
C TRP A 106 -2.41 -9.47 -17.05
N ASP A 107 -2.35 -8.19 -16.76
CA ASP A 107 -1.51 -7.22 -17.46
C ASP A 107 -0.33 -6.81 -16.57
N ALA A 108 0.86 -7.26 -16.94
CA ALA A 108 2.09 -6.98 -16.22
C ALA A 108 2.64 -5.56 -16.44
N ARG A 109 2.08 -4.77 -17.35
CA ARG A 109 2.47 -3.38 -17.68
C ARG A 109 4.00 -3.18 -17.83
N HIS A 110 4.71 -4.14 -18.40
CA HIS A 110 6.18 -4.23 -18.36
C HIS A 110 6.92 -2.98 -18.85
N GLU A 111 6.46 -2.35 -19.94
CA GLU A 111 7.12 -1.16 -20.51
C GLU A 111 6.79 0.10 -19.71
N GLU A 112 5.56 0.24 -19.25
CA GLU A 112 5.11 1.38 -18.45
C GLU A 112 5.77 1.39 -17.07
N ARG A 113 5.97 0.23 -16.43
CA ARG A 113 6.62 0.10 -15.12
C ARG A 113 8.00 0.72 -15.04
N LYS A 114 8.81 0.62 -16.11
CA LYS A 114 10.17 1.19 -16.13
C LYS A 114 10.17 2.71 -16.16
N ALA A 115 9.24 3.30 -16.93
CA ALA A 115 9.08 4.76 -16.99
C ALA A 115 8.53 5.29 -15.66
N ASP A 116 7.56 4.60 -15.09
CA ASP A 116 6.89 5.00 -13.85
C ASP A 116 7.83 4.97 -12.64
N ALA A 117 8.74 4.00 -12.52
CA ALA A 117 9.63 3.84 -11.36
C ALA A 117 10.47 5.09 -11.06
N MET A 118 11.00 5.78 -12.07
CA MET A 118 11.75 7.02 -11.89
C MET A 118 10.84 8.15 -11.41
N THR A 119 9.65 8.28 -12.00
CA THR A 119 8.65 9.27 -11.60
C THR A 119 8.25 9.11 -10.14
N PHE A 120 7.99 7.88 -9.68
CA PHE A 120 7.62 7.61 -8.28
C PHE A 120 8.78 7.81 -7.31
N PHE A 121 10.02 7.56 -7.74
CA PHE A 121 11.19 7.92 -6.94
C PHE A 121 11.32 9.45 -6.78
N GLU A 122 11.08 10.22 -7.84
CA GLU A 122 11.06 11.69 -7.78
C GLU A 122 9.95 12.19 -6.85
N ILE A 123 8.76 11.60 -6.90
CA ILE A 123 7.65 11.89 -5.97
C ILE A 123 8.08 11.62 -4.52
N ALA A 124 8.73 10.49 -4.25
CA ALA A 124 9.22 10.18 -2.91
C ALA A 124 10.24 11.24 -2.41
N LEU A 125 11.13 11.72 -3.29
CA LEU A 125 12.08 12.78 -2.94
C LEU A 125 11.38 14.12 -2.68
N VAL A 126 10.34 14.45 -3.44
CA VAL A 126 9.52 15.66 -3.22
C VAL A 126 8.85 15.58 -1.85
N ILE A 127 8.18 14.48 -1.55
CA ILE A 127 7.55 14.25 -0.24
C ILE A 127 8.60 14.38 0.88
N ALA A 128 9.75 13.70 0.75
CA ALA A 128 10.79 13.74 1.77
C ALA A 128 11.27 15.17 2.08
N ARG A 129 11.38 16.04 1.07
CA ARG A 129 11.79 17.46 1.24
C ARG A 129 10.75 18.31 1.96
N GLU A 130 9.47 17.97 1.82
CA GLU A 130 8.38 18.70 2.50
C GLU A 130 8.17 18.23 3.95
N LEU A 131 8.79 17.08 4.33
CA LEU A 131 8.66 16.47 5.65
C LEU A 131 9.83 16.82 6.60
N ASP A 132 10.90 17.42 6.09
CA ASP A 132 12.03 17.96 6.87
C ASP A 132 11.65 19.35 7.46
#